data_6687fda38acf4c23f92688c1718d8e77
#
_entry.id   6687fda38acf4c23f92688c1718d8e77
#
_cell.length_a   1.000
_cell.length_b   1.000
_cell.length_c   1.000
_cell.angle_alpha   90.00
_cell.angle_beta   90.00
_cell.angle_gamma   90.00
#
_symmetry.space_group_name_H-M   'P 1'
#
loop_
_entity.id
_entity.type
_entity.pdbx_description
1 polymer ?
#
loop_
_entity_poly.entity_id
_entity_poly.type
_entity_poly.pdbx_seq_one_letter_code
_entity_poly.pdbx_strand_id
1 'polypeptide(L)'
;MERPDDGWGALMAEAQAGDARAYGTLLREALPFLRAVCRRRLGPSAEVEEAVQEALLTIHRLRHTYDPARPLQPWLATIADRRAVDLLRRHGRRARRETSLEPLGETLAMQSANGWDNAGEERIAAKEVREAVAGLPDSQRRALTLTKLQGLSLTEASALSGLSVGALKVATHRALRTLRARLGARK
;
A
#
# COMPACT_ATOMS: atom_id res chain seq x y z
N MET A 1 20.03 1.90 -17.89
CA MET A 1 18.77 2.68 -17.73
C MET A 1 18.65 2.98 -16.24
N GLU A 2 19.06 4.18 -15.86
CA GLU A 2 19.07 4.62 -14.46
C GLU A 2 17.66 4.58 -13.89
N ARG A 3 17.53 4.03 -12.71
CA ARG A 3 16.25 3.97 -11.98
C ARG A 3 15.89 5.38 -11.53
N PRO A 4 14.65 5.87 -11.75
CA PRO A 4 14.23 7.20 -11.30
C PRO A 4 14.27 7.41 -9.77
N ASP A 5 14.71 6.40 -9.03
CA ASP A 5 14.66 6.34 -7.57
C ASP A 5 15.97 6.78 -6.89
N ASP A 6 17.07 6.87 -7.63
CA ASP A 6 18.39 7.15 -7.03
C ASP A 6 18.51 8.58 -6.51
N GLY A 7 17.74 9.53 -7.06
CA GLY A 7 17.69 10.92 -6.60
C GLY A 7 16.90 11.10 -5.29
N TRP A 8 15.76 10.45 -5.16
CA TRP A 8 14.90 10.63 -3.97
C TRP A 8 15.46 9.98 -2.72
N GLY A 9 16.14 8.84 -2.87
CA GLY A 9 16.84 8.20 -1.76
C GLY A 9 17.94 9.08 -1.19
N ALA A 10 18.74 9.72 -2.05
CA ALA A 10 19.77 10.67 -1.66
C ALA A 10 19.17 11.90 -0.96
N LEU A 11 18.12 12.51 -1.53
CA LEU A 11 17.43 13.64 -0.91
C LEU A 11 16.86 13.30 0.48
N MET A 12 16.36 12.05 0.68
CA MET A 12 15.88 11.62 1.99
C MET A 12 17.03 11.42 2.96
N ALA A 13 18.18 10.89 2.54
CA ALA A 13 19.36 10.75 3.38
C ALA A 13 19.89 12.12 3.84
N GLU A 14 19.97 13.10 2.94
CA GLU A 14 20.34 14.49 3.26
C GLU A 14 19.33 15.13 4.24
N ALA A 15 18.02 14.88 4.01
CA ALA A 15 16.96 15.33 4.92
C ALA A 15 17.07 14.72 6.32
N GLN A 16 17.46 13.46 6.42
CA GLN A 16 17.73 12.80 7.71
C GLN A 16 18.97 13.38 8.40
N ALA A 17 19.94 13.85 7.61
CA ALA A 17 21.12 14.58 8.12
C ALA A 17 20.81 16.03 8.52
N GLY A 18 19.59 16.52 8.30
CA GLY A 18 19.13 17.85 8.71
C GLY A 18 18.98 18.86 7.58
N ASP A 19 19.19 18.50 6.31
CA ASP A 19 19.00 19.41 5.20
C ASP A 19 17.51 19.61 4.90
N ALA A 20 16.98 20.76 5.34
CA ALA A 20 15.60 21.15 5.12
C ALA A 20 15.29 21.46 3.64
N ARG A 21 16.30 21.88 2.84
CA ARG A 21 16.12 22.17 1.42
C ARG A 21 15.98 20.88 0.62
N ALA A 22 16.83 19.90 0.87
CA ALA A 22 16.73 18.56 0.29
C ALA A 22 15.36 17.93 0.60
N TYR A 23 14.90 18.05 1.85
CA TYR A 23 13.59 17.58 2.25
C TYR A 23 12.44 18.27 1.50
N GLY A 24 12.48 19.61 1.38
CA GLY A 24 11.48 20.36 0.63
C GLY A 24 11.45 20.02 -0.86
N THR A 25 12.60 19.73 -1.46
CA THR A 25 12.72 19.27 -2.84
C THR A 25 12.10 17.90 -3.01
N LEU A 26 12.46 16.94 -2.17
CA LEU A 26 11.90 15.61 -2.16
C LEU A 26 10.36 15.63 -2.09
N LEU A 27 9.78 16.37 -1.15
CA LEU A 27 8.32 16.42 -1.00
C LEU A 27 7.62 16.99 -2.24
N ARG A 28 8.20 18.03 -2.86
CA ARG A 28 7.64 18.61 -4.09
C ARG A 28 7.67 17.64 -5.26
N GLU A 29 8.77 16.93 -5.44
CA GLU A 29 8.94 15.96 -6.52
C GLU A 29 8.10 14.69 -6.31
N ALA A 30 7.97 14.24 -5.06
CA ALA A 30 7.16 13.06 -4.73
C ALA A 30 5.65 13.32 -4.77
N LEU A 31 5.20 14.57 -4.76
CA LEU A 31 3.78 14.93 -4.68
C LEU A 31 2.92 14.36 -5.83
N PRO A 32 3.33 14.45 -7.12
CA PRO A 32 2.58 13.83 -8.21
C PRO A 32 2.47 12.30 -8.06
N PHE A 33 3.54 11.65 -7.61
CA PHE A 33 3.58 10.22 -7.36
C PHE A 33 2.61 9.81 -6.25
N LEU A 34 2.62 10.52 -5.10
CA LEU A 34 1.69 10.27 -4.00
C LEU A 34 0.24 10.44 -4.43
N ARG A 35 -0.07 11.49 -5.23
CA ARG A 35 -1.41 11.68 -5.82
C ARG A 35 -1.82 10.51 -6.70
N ALA A 36 -0.93 10.02 -7.56
CA ALA A 36 -1.21 8.88 -8.42
C ALA A 36 -1.50 7.62 -7.60
N VAL A 37 -0.74 7.36 -6.52
CA VAL A 37 -0.98 6.23 -5.61
C VAL A 37 -2.34 6.35 -4.92
N CYS A 38 -2.66 7.51 -4.35
CA CYS A 38 -3.95 7.73 -3.68
C CYS A 38 -5.12 7.63 -4.66
N ARG A 39 -4.99 8.21 -5.86
CA ARG A 39 -6.04 8.20 -6.90
C ARG A 39 -6.37 6.78 -7.38
N ARG A 40 -5.41 5.86 -7.42
CA ARG A 40 -5.67 4.45 -7.73
C ARG A 40 -6.61 3.78 -6.73
N ARG A 41 -6.62 4.22 -5.47
CA ARG A 41 -7.47 3.66 -4.42
C ARG A 41 -8.81 4.37 -4.30
N LEU A 42 -8.80 5.69 -4.42
CA LEU A 42 -9.95 6.55 -4.13
C LEU A 42 -10.75 6.91 -5.40
N GLY A 43 -10.19 6.63 -6.59
CA GLY A 43 -10.72 7.14 -7.84
C GLY A 43 -10.52 8.66 -7.95
N PRO A 44 -11.15 9.32 -8.94
CA PRO A 44 -11.09 10.77 -9.12
C PRO A 44 -12.04 11.46 -8.12
N SER A 45 -11.63 11.59 -6.87
CA SER A 45 -12.42 12.21 -5.80
C SER A 45 -11.65 13.32 -5.09
N ALA A 46 -12.36 14.24 -4.43
CA ALA A 46 -11.77 15.30 -3.61
C ALA A 46 -10.96 14.74 -2.41
N GLU A 47 -11.24 13.51 -2.01
CA GLU A 47 -10.58 12.80 -0.91
C GLU A 47 -9.11 12.47 -1.22
N VAL A 48 -8.71 12.51 -2.49
CA VAL A 48 -7.31 12.27 -2.88
C VAL A 48 -6.37 13.26 -2.21
N GLU A 49 -6.71 14.53 -2.19
CA GLU A 49 -5.84 15.56 -1.57
C GLU A 49 -5.79 15.40 -0.05
N GLU A 50 -6.87 15.01 0.61
CA GLU A 50 -6.87 14.69 2.05
C GLU A 50 -5.94 13.49 2.34
N ALA A 51 -6.04 12.42 1.55
CA ALA A 51 -5.17 11.25 1.69
C ALA A 51 -3.69 11.61 1.47
N VAL A 52 -3.40 12.46 0.49
CA VAL A 52 -2.05 12.94 0.21
C VAL A 52 -1.50 13.78 1.36
N GLN A 53 -2.29 14.69 1.93
CA GLN A 53 -1.87 15.49 3.09
C GLN A 53 -1.56 14.58 4.29
N GLU A 54 -2.42 13.62 4.59
CA GLU A 54 -2.16 12.65 5.66
C GLU A 54 -0.92 11.79 5.41
N ALA A 55 -0.68 11.41 4.14
CA ALA A 55 0.53 10.70 3.76
C ALA A 55 1.78 11.55 4.00
N LEU A 56 1.79 12.82 3.57
CA LEU A 56 2.90 13.75 3.80
C LEU A 56 3.20 13.95 5.30
N LEU A 57 2.17 14.14 6.13
CA LEU A 57 2.33 14.23 7.58
C LEU A 57 2.91 12.94 8.18
N THR A 58 2.53 11.79 7.65
CA THR A 58 3.05 10.49 8.10
C THR A 58 4.50 10.29 7.65
N ILE A 59 4.82 10.63 6.41
CA ILE A 59 6.19 10.64 5.88
C ILE A 59 7.08 11.53 6.75
N HIS A 60 6.60 12.73 7.07
CA HIS A 60 7.35 13.67 7.93
C HIS A 60 7.67 13.06 9.30
N ARG A 61 6.69 12.42 9.94
CA ARG A 61 6.88 11.78 11.25
C ARG A 61 7.78 10.55 11.20
N LEU A 62 7.72 9.78 10.13
CA LEU A 62 8.43 8.52 10.00
C LEU A 62 9.75 8.61 9.22
N ARG A 63 10.12 9.78 8.69
CA ARG A 63 11.30 9.94 7.83
C ARG A 63 12.60 9.39 8.43
N HIS A 64 12.76 9.52 9.74
CA HIS A 64 13.94 9.00 10.45
C HIS A 64 13.99 7.47 10.57
N THR A 65 12.90 6.77 10.27
CA THR A 65 12.83 5.30 10.26
C THR A 65 13.10 4.70 8.89
N TYR A 66 13.23 5.53 7.86
CA TYR A 66 13.56 5.06 6.52
C TYR A 66 15.03 4.64 6.46
N ASP A 67 15.27 3.50 5.81
CA ASP A 67 16.61 2.94 5.57
C ASP A 67 17.10 3.39 4.18
N PRO A 68 18.13 4.26 4.10
CA PRO A 68 18.64 4.76 2.81
C PRO A 68 19.19 3.68 1.88
N ALA A 69 19.49 2.49 2.40
CA ALA A 69 19.92 1.36 1.56
C ALA A 69 18.78 0.73 0.75
N ARG A 70 17.55 1.19 0.92
CA ARG A 70 16.36 0.67 0.24
C ARG A 70 15.76 1.71 -0.71
N PRO A 71 15.07 1.26 -1.78
CA PRO A 71 14.34 2.19 -2.65
C PRO A 71 13.27 2.98 -1.88
N LEU A 72 13.23 4.32 -2.08
CA LEU A 72 12.31 5.19 -1.36
C LEU A 72 10.86 5.09 -1.87
N GLN A 73 10.67 4.96 -3.19
CA GLN A 73 9.32 4.93 -3.79
C GLN A 73 8.39 3.87 -3.19
N PRO A 74 8.80 2.59 -3.00
CA PRO A 74 7.95 1.59 -2.35
C PRO A 74 7.56 1.94 -0.92
N TRP A 75 8.44 2.63 -0.19
CA TRP A 75 8.16 3.09 1.17
C TRP A 75 7.12 4.21 1.15
N LEU A 76 7.27 5.22 0.29
CA LEU A 76 6.30 6.29 0.07
C LEU A 76 4.94 5.75 -0.39
N ALA A 77 4.95 4.84 -1.38
CA ALA A 77 3.74 4.20 -1.89
C ALA A 77 2.97 3.45 -0.79
N THR A 78 3.68 2.74 0.10
CA THR A 78 3.06 2.01 1.21
C THR A 78 2.36 2.96 2.18
N ILE A 79 2.95 4.12 2.45
CA ILE A 79 2.35 5.12 3.35
C ILE A 79 1.10 5.73 2.68
N ALA A 80 1.22 6.16 1.43
CA ALA A 80 0.11 6.77 0.70
C ALA A 80 -1.07 5.81 0.51
N ASP A 81 -0.82 4.57 0.11
CA ASP A 81 -1.84 3.53 -0.04
C ASP A 81 -2.59 3.26 1.27
N ARG A 82 -1.87 3.19 2.39
CA ARG A 82 -2.50 3.02 3.72
C ARG A 82 -3.38 4.20 4.10
N ARG A 83 -2.96 5.44 3.85
CA ARG A 83 -3.78 6.62 4.14
C ARG A 83 -5.04 6.65 3.30
N ALA A 84 -4.94 6.32 2.01
CA ALA A 84 -6.10 6.21 1.13
C ALA A 84 -7.09 5.13 1.63
N VAL A 85 -6.60 3.95 2.03
CA VAL A 85 -7.44 2.89 2.61
C VAL A 85 -8.09 3.32 3.94
N ASP A 86 -7.34 3.99 4.82
CA ASP A 86 -7.86 4.48 6.10
C ASP A 86 -9.00 5.50 5.89
N LEU A 87 -8.88 6.35 4.86
CA LEU A 87 -9.89 7.32 4.48
C LEU A 87 -11.17 6.64 3.95
N LEU A 88 -11.04 5.70 3.02
CA LEU A 88 -12.16 4.88 2.54
C LEU A 88 -12.92 4.22 3.69
N ARG A 89 -12.21 3.69 4.67
CA ARG A 89 -12.82 3.06 5.85
C ARG A 89 -13.55 4.06 6.74
N ARG A 90 -13.01 5.26 6.90
CA ARG A 90 -13.67 6.32 7.67
C ARG A 90 -14.99 6.73 7.01
N HIS A 91 -14.99 6.94 5.71
CA HIS A 91 -16.16 7.31 4.94
C HIS A 91 -17.20 6.18 4.86
N GLY A 92 -16.78 4.94 4.63
CA GLY A 92 -17.68 3.79 4.65
C GLY A 92 -18.36 3.56 6.00
N ARG A 93 -17.68 3.84 7.12
CA ARG A 93 -18.29 3.79 8.46
C ARG A 93 -19.27 4.96 8.70
N ARG A 94 -18.95 6.14 8.15
CA ARG A 94 -19.81 7.33 8.26
C ARG A 94 -21.10 7.16 7.46
N ALA A 95 -20.98 6.72 6.21
CA ALA A 95 -22.12 6.38 5.35
C ALA A 95 -23.04 5.32 5.99
N ARG A 96 -22.46 4.24 6.59
CA ARG A 96 -23.24 3.22 7.30
C ARG A 96 -23.92 3.71 8.57
N ARG A 97 -23.41 4.73 9.23
CA ARG A 97 -24.06 5.36 10.40
C ARG A 97 -25.18 6.32 10.00
N GLU A 98 -25.05 6.95 8.84
CA GLU A 98 -26.03 7.88 8.30
C GLU A 98 -27.16 7.14 7.56
N THR A 99 -26.89 5.93 7.04
CA THR A 99 -27.86 5.04 6.40
C THR A 99 -28.18 3.88 7.34
N SER A 100 -28.95 4.17 8.38
CA SER A 100 -29.62 3.12 9.15
C SER A 100 -30.80 2.63 8.32
N LEU A 101 -30.56 1.66 7.43
CA LEU A 101 -31.48 0.68 6.82
C LEU A 101 -30.90 0.14 5.52
N GLU A 102 -30.76 -1.19 5.52
CA GLU A 102 -30.44 -2.11 4.44
C GLU A 102 -28.97 -2.55 4.28
N PRO A 103 -28.75 -3.87 4.25
CA PRO A 103 -27.45 -4.48 3.97
C PRO A 103 -27.26 -4.52 2.45
N LEU A 104 -26.55 -3.55 1.90
CA LEU A 104 -26.03 -3.67 0.55
C LEU A 104 -24.79 -4.56 0.59
N GLY A 105 -25.03 -5.82 0.20
CA GLY A 105 -23.99 -6.71 -0.24
C GLY A 105 -23.31 -6.20 -1.49
N GLU A 106 -22.06 -6.62 -1.60
CA GLU A 106 -21.30 -6.82 -2.82
C GLU A 106 -20.83 -5.62 -3.65
N THR A 107 -19.58 -5.79 -3.99
CA THR A 107 -18.81 -5.25 -5.10
C THR A 107 -17.96 -4.02 -4.81
N LEU A 108 -16.93 -4.20 -3.98
CA LEU A 108 -15.66 -3.54 -4.31
C LEU A 108 -14.87 -4.49 -5.24
N ALA A 109 -15.29 -4.50 -6.49
CA ALA A 109 -14.51 -5.09 -7.56
C ALA A 109 -13.11 -4.44 -7.55
N MET A 110 -12.10 -5.29 -7.47
CA MET A 110 -10.71 -4.94 -7.74
C MET A 110 -10.61 -4.40 -9.18
N GLN A 111 -10.80 -3.10 -9.34
CA GLN A 111 -10.30 -2.43 -10.55
C GLN A 111 -8.82 -2.13 -10.32
N SER A 112 -8.01 -3.10 -10.72
CA SER A 112 -6.59 -2.91 -10.99
C SER A 112 -6.51 -2.10 -12.29
N ALA A 113 -6.64 -0.77 -12.19
CA ALA A 113 -6.39 0.11 -13.31
C ALA A 113 -4.90 0.39 -13.37
N ASN A 114 -4.21 -0.41 -14.17
CA ASN A 114 -2.83 -0.19 -14.58
C ASN A 114 -2.78 1.04 -15.50
N GLY A 115 -2.10 2.06 -15.06
CA GLY A 115 -1.73 3.21 -15.87
C GLY A 115 -0.23 3.48 -15.75
N TRP A 116 0.58 2.57 -16.31
CA TRP A 116 1.99 2.78 -16.65
C TRP A 116 2.23 2.07 -17.98
N ASP A 117 2.83 2.77 -18.94
CA ASP A 117 3.15 2.27 -20.28
C ASP A 117 4.35 1.28 -20.29
N ASN A 118 4.29 0.24 -19.48
CA ASN A 118 5.13 -0.96 -19.57
C ASN A 118 4.23 -2.22 -19.50
N ALA A 119 3.22 -2.26 -20.35
CA ALA A 119 2.12 -3.22 -20.28
C ALA A 119 2.50 -4.71 -20.47
N GLY A 120 3.70 -5.02 -20.92
CA GLY A 120 4.17 -6.40 -21.13
C GLY A 120 4.79 -7.03 -19.88
N GLU A 121 5.80 -6.40 -19.34
CA GLU A 121 6.56 -6.93 -18.18
C GLU A 121 5.74 -6.88 -16.88
N GLU A 122 4.94 -5.84 -16.68
CA GLU A 122 4.05 -5.75 -15.51
C GLU A 122 2.92 -6.79 -15.53
N ARG A 123 2.39 -7.15 -16.70
CA ARG A 123 1.40 -8.23 -16.83
C ARG A 123 1.98 -9.58 -16.46
N ILE A 124 3.23 -9.85 -16.86
CA ILE A 124 3.95 -11.09 -16.51
C ILE A 124 4.22 -11.10 -15.01
N ALA A 125 4.77 -10.02 -14.44
CA ALA A 125 5.02 -9.89 -13.02
C ALA A 125 3.73 -10.00 -12.18
N ALA A 126 2.63 -9.38 -12.62
CA ALA A 126 1.34 -9.47 -11.94
C ALA A 126 0.72 -10.88 -12.02
N LYS A 127 0.97 -11.61 -13.10
CA LYS A 127 0.57 -13.02 -13.25
C LYS A 127 1.37 -13.90 -12.29
N GLU A 128 2.69 -13.75 -12.26
CA GLU A 128 3.58 -14.48 -11.36
C GLU A 128 3.23 -14.28 -9.89
N VAL A 129 2.96 -13.03 -9.48
CA VAL A 129 2.51 -12.73 -8.12
C VAL A 129 1.17 -13.41 -7.80
N ARG A 130 0.21 -13.39 -8.74
CA ARG A 130 -1.08 -14.07 -8.56
C ARG A 130 -0.92 -15.57 -8.40
N GLU A 131 -0.10 -16.20 -9.23
CA GLU A 131 0.20 -17.63 -9.16
C GLU A 131 0.92 -17.98 -7.84
N ALA A 132 1.89 -17.16 -7.44
CA ALA A 132 2.59 -17.35 -6.18
C ALA A 132 1.65 -17.24 -4.96
N VAL A 133 0.70 -16.30 -4.99
CA VAL A 133 -0.33 -16.14 -3.96
C VAL A 133 -1.32 -17.32 -3.98
N ALA A 134 -1.76 -17.76 -5.16
CA ALA A 134 -2.63 -18.93 -5.29
C ALA A 134 -2.00 -20.21 -4.74
N GLY A 135 -0.67 -20.35 -4.86
CA GLY A 135 0.07 -21.49 -4.32
C GLY A 135 0.39 -21.43 -2.81
N LEU A 136 -0.09 -20.42 -2.09
CA LEU A 136 0.04 -20.37 -0.62
C LEU A 136 -0.96 -21.32 0.06
N PRO A 137 -0.63 -21.88 1.25
CA PRO A 137 -1.59 -22.55 2.09
C PRO A 137 -2.80 -21.65 2.38
N ASP A 138 -4.02 -22.23 2.47
CA ASP A 138 -5.27 -21.47 2.58
C ASP A 138 -5.29 -20.43 3.70
N SER A 139 -4.81 -20.79 4.88
CA SER A 139 -4.74 -19.86 6.01
C SER A 139 -3.81 -18.66 5.74
N GLN A 140 -2.69 -18.89 5.06
CA GLN A 140 -1.74 -17.85 4.70
C GLN A 140 -2.29 -16.97 3.57
N ARG A 141 -2.89 -17.58 2.55
CA ARG A 141 -3.53 -16.88 1.45
C ARG A 141 -4.66 -16.00 1.97
N ARG A 142 -5.56 -16.55 2.80
CA ARG A 142 -6.68 -15.81 3.40
C ARG A 142 -6.21 -14.65 4.27
N ALA A 143 -5.23 -14.86 5.14
CA ALA A 143 -4.67 -13.81 5.97
C ALA A 143 -4.01 -12.69 5.14
N LEU A 144 -3.24 -13.06 4.11
CA LEU A 144 -2.60 -12.10 3.20
C LEU A 144 -3.64 -11.30 2.41
N THR A 145 -4.66 -11.97 1.87
CA THR A 145 -5.75 -11.32 1.11
C THR A 145 -6.48 -10.31 1.97
N LEU A 146 -6.95 -10.71 3.15
CA LEU A 146 -7.68 -9.81 4.04
C LEU A 146 -6.83 -8.61 4.49
N THR A 147 -5.58 -8.85 4.91
CA THR A 147 -4.77 -7.80 5.54
C THR A 147 -4.00 -6.94 4.56
N LYS A 148 -3.56 -7.47 3.40
CA LYS A 148 -2.69 -6.77 2.45
C LYS A 148 -3.39 -6.41 1.15
N LEU A 149 -4.21 -7.28 0.59
CA LEU A 149 -4.89 -6.99 -0.67
C LEU A 149 -6.19 -6.19 -0.44
N GLN A 150 -7.00 -6.60 0.54
CA GLN A 150 -8.22 -5.86 0.92
C GLN A 150 -7.95 -4.76 1.94
N GLY A 151 -6.73 -4.69 2.47
CA GLY A 151 -6.30 -3.66 3.39
C GLY A 151 -7.01 -3.65 4.74
N LEU A 152 -7.69 -4.72 5.16
CA LEU A 152 -8.39 -4.79 6.44
C LEU A 152 -7.42 -4.67 7.62
N SER A 153 -7.86 -4.03 8.71
CA SER A 153 -7.16 -4.09 9.98
C SER A 153 -7.14 -5.52 10.51
N LEU A 154 -6.21 -5.83 11.39
CA LEU A 154 -6.14 -7.18 11.98
C LEU A 154 -7.40 -7.54 12.77
N THR A 155 -8.07 -6.55 13.36
CA THR A 155 -9.33 -6.74 14.08
C THR A 155 -10.47 -7.07 13.13
N GLU A 156 -10.61 -6.31 12.03
CA GLU A 156 -11.62 -6.57 10.98
C GLU A 156 -11.38 -7.93 10.30
N ALA A 157 -10.11 -8.22 9.95
CA ALA A 157 -9.74 -9.51 9.38
C ALA A 157 -10.00 -10.67 10.34
N SER A 158 -9.83 -10.47 11.65
CA SER A 158 -10.16 -11.46 12.69
C SER A 158 -11.66 -11.72 12.73
N ALA A 159 -12.47 -10.68 12.73
CA ALA A 159 -13.93 -10.80 12.72
C ALA A 159 -14.45 -11.54 11.48
N LEU A 160 -13.87 -11.29 10.29
CA LEU A 160 -14.28 -11.89 9.03
C LEU A 160 -13.75 -13.33 8.83
N SER A 161 -12.56 -13.62 9.36
CA SER A 161 -11.91 -14.92 9.12
C SER A 161 -12.16 -15.95 10.21
N GLY A 162 -12.59 -15.51 11.41
CA GLY A 162 -12.65 -16.34 12.60
C GLY A 162 -11.28 -16.67 13.21
N LEU A 163 -10.19 -16.14 12.63
CA LEU A 163 -8.83 -16.33 13.14
C LEU A 163 -8.49 -15.26 14.18
N SER A 164 -7.76 -15.62 15.22
CA SER A 164 -7.27 -14.63 16.18
C SER A 164 -6.31 -13.63 15.53
N VAL A 165 -6.21 -12.43 16.07
CA VAL A 165 -5.28 -11.39 15.63
C VAL A 165 -3.83 -11.91 15.61
N GLY A 166 -3.44 -12.71 16.59
CA GLY A 166 -2.13 -13.36 16.66
C GLY A 166 -1.91 -14.33 15.49
N ALA A 167 -2.90 -15.19 15.22
CA ALA A 167 -2.85 -16.15 14.11
C ALA A 167 -2.75 -15.44 12.76
N LEU A 168 -3.50 -14.34 12.56
CA LEU A 168 -3.42 -13.52 11.34
C LEU A 168 -2.05 -12.89 11.16
N LYS A 169 -1.44 -12.35 12.23
CA LYS A 169 -0.07 -11.81 12.16
C LYS A 169 0.94 -12.86 11.70
N VAL A 170 0.90 -14.04 12.33
CA VAL A 170 1.80 -15.16 12.00
C VAL A 170 1.56 -15.65 10.57
N ALA A 171 0.30 -15.87 10.19
CA ALA A 171 -0.04 -16.35 8.85
C ALA A 171 0.38 -15.35 7.76
N THR A 172 0.12 -14.05 7.96
CA THR A 172 0.55 -13.00 7.02
C THR A 172 2.08 -12.93 6.91
N HIS A 173 2.79 -13.02 8.04
CA HIS A 173 4.26 -13.03 8.04
C HIS A 173 4.82 -14.23 7.28
N ARG A 174 4.29 -15.43 7.52
CA ARG A 174 4.68 -16.67 6.81
C ARG A 174 4.38 -16.56 5.32
N ALA A 175 3.20 -16.05 4.94
CA ALA A 175 2.84 -15.81 3.55
C ALA A 175 3.87 -14.91 2.83
N LEU A 176 4.19 -13.77 3.43
CA LEU A 176 5.17 -12.84 2.86
C LEU A 176 6.57 -13.45 2.74
N ARG A 177 6.99 -14.26 3.71
CA ARG A 177 8.27 -14.98 3.65
C ARG A 177 8.29 -15.99 2.51
N THR A 178 7.23 -16.78 2.36
CA THR A 178 7.09 -17.74 1.27
C THR A 178 7.09 -17.07 -0.10
N LEU A 179 6.36 -15.94 -0.25
CA LEU A 179 6.34 -15.18 -1.50
C LEU A 179 7.72 -14.60 -1.85
N ARG A 180 8.43 -14.04 -0.86
CA ARG A 180 9.82 -13.55 -1.09
C ARG A 180 10.75 -14.65 -1.54
N ALA A 181 10.68 -15.84 -0.93
CA ALA A 181 11.49 -16.98 -1.33
C ALA A 181 11.17 -17.44 -2.76
N ARG A 182 9.89 -17.53 -3.13
CA ARG A 182 9.44 -17.96 -4.46
C ARG A 182 9.78 -16.97 -5.56
N LEU A 183 9.56 -15.68 -5.30
CA LEU A 183 9.80 -14.63 -6.29
C LEU A 183 11.26 -14.20 -6.35
N GLY A 184 12.01 -14.33 -5.25
CA GLY A 184 13.45 -14.04 -5.18
C GLY A 184 14.36 -15.14 -5.76
N ALA A 185 13.91 -16.38 -5.77
CA ALA A 185 14.67 -17.51 -6.34
C ALA A 185 14.64 -17.56 -7.88
N ARG A 186 13.89 -16.67 -8.54
CA ARG A 186 13.75 -16.58 -10.00
C ARG A 186 14.55 -15.44 -10.64
N LYS A 187 15.37 -14.74 -9.85
CA LYS A 187 16.38 -13.81 -10.32
C LYS A 187 17.74 -14.48 -10.24
#